data_b28638ab9ceea3f764d3f7d779ff2cd2
#
_entry.id   b28638ab9ceea3f764d3f7d779ff2cd2
#
_cell.length_a   1.000
_cell.length_b   1.000
_cell.length_c   1.000
_cell.angle_alpha   90.00
_cell.angle_beta   90.00
_cell.angle_gamma   90.00
#
_symmetry.space_group_name_H-M   'P 1'
#
loop_
_entity.id
_entity.type
_entity.pdbx_description
1 polymer ?
#
loop_
_entity_poly.entity_id
_entity_poly.type
_entity_poly.pdbx_seq_one_letter_code
_entity_poly.pdbx_strand_id
1 'polypeptide(L)'
;VEGIGHNLPFLSAVMEHPRFASGEISTAFIQEEYPEGFEGAPVSEDGMKRLAAAAAAMNMIVEGRAAGISGAMRNHSRRVDPNWVVRIGEAAFEVQTLETDDGAWDVTLDGLRWRVETDWRPGMTLARATVGGVALTAKVSLGTGGARVRWRGADLRVQVLTPRQAELAARMPVKAAADTSKMLLCPMPGLVVSVAVAEGDE
;
A
#
# COMPACT_ATOMS: atom_id res chain seq x y z
N VAL A 1 -10.89 -6.36 -11.09
CA VAL A 1 -10.67 -7.81 -11.03
C VAL A 1 -10.32 -8.16 -9.61
N GLU A 2 -11.01 -9.14 -9.04
CA GLU A 2 -10.77 -9.71 -7.72
C GLU A 2 -10.70 -11.23 -7.86
N GLY A 3 -9.86 -11.90 -7.06
CA GLY A 3 -9.71 -13.34 -7.09
C GLY A 3 -8.34 -13.81 -6.63
N ILE A 4 -8.13 -15.12 -6.75
CA ILE A 4 -6.85 -15.78 -6.52
C ILE A 4 -5.86 -15.21 -7.51
N GLY A 5 -4.68 -14.86 -7.10
CA GLY A 5 -3.56 -14.31 -7.86
C GLY A 5 -3.81 -13.97 -9.34
N HIS A 6 -3.44 -12.81 -9.75
CA HIS A 6 -3.57 -12.37 -11.14
C HIS A 6 -2.32 -11.57 -11.54
N ASN A 7 -2.04 -11.52 -12.82
CA ASN A 7 -0.87 -10.86 -13.39
C ASN A 7 -1.10 -9.34 -13.69
N LEU A 8 -2.18 -8.73 -13.22
CA LEU A 8 -2.47 -7.31 -13.46
C LEU A 8 -1.35 -6.36 -13.03
N PRO A 9 -0.65 -6.55 -11.89
CA PRO A 9 0.50 -5.71 -11.57
C PRO A 9 1.60 -5.77 -12.63
N PHE A 10 1.92 -6.95 -13.13
CA PHE A 10 2.88 -7.12 -14.22
C PHE A 10 2.41 -6.43 -15.50
N LEU A 11 1.16 -6.66 -15.91
CA LEU A 11 0.61 -6.00 -17.09
C LEU A 11 0.63 -4.48 -16.97
N SER A 12 0.32 -3.95 -15.78
CA SER A 12 0.40 -2.51 -15.51
C SER A 12 1.83 -1.98 -15.63
N ALA A 13 2.83 -2.73 -15.14
CA ALA A 13 4.23 -2.36 -15.28
C ALA A 13 4.69 -2.38 -16.76
N VAL A 14 4.27 -3.39 -17.51
CA VAL A 14 4.57 -3.48 -18.95
C VAL A 14 3.98 -2.30 -19.71
N MET A 15 2.73 -1.93 -19.45
CA MET A 15 2.06 -0.79 -20.13
C MET A 15 2.73 0.56 -19.84
N GLU A 16 3.35 0.72 -18.68
CA GLU A 16 4.09 1.92 -18.29
C GLU A 16 5.56 1.87 -18.73
N HIS A 17 6.04 0.73 -19.25
CA HIS A 17 7.43 0.56 -19.63
C HIS A 17 7.77 1.44 -20.85
N PRO A 18 8.89 2.21 -20.84
CA PRO A 18 9.23 3.12 -21.94
C PRO A 18 9.31 2.44 -23.31
N ARG A 19 9.90 1.26 -23.41
CA ARG A 19 9.98 0.49 -24.66
C ARG A 19 8.60 0.05 -25.16
N PHE A 20 7.69 -0.30 -24.23
CA PHE A 20 6.31 -0.61 -24.60
C PHE A 20 5.57 0.63 -25.11
N ALA A 21 5.72 1.75 -24.41
CA ALA A 21 5.08 3.01 -24.77
C ALA A 21 5.61 3.58 -26.13
N SER A 22 6.90 3.37 -26.44
CA SER A 22 7.50 3.75 -27.74
C SER A 22 7.20 2.78 -28.87
N GLY A 23 6.70 1.56 -28.56
CA GLY A 23 6.50 0.50 -29.55
C GLY A 23 7.76 -0.30 -29.89
N GLU A 24 8.86 -0.10 -29.18
CA GLU A 24 10.13 -0.81 -29.35
C GLU A 24 10.12 -2.18 -28.61
N ILE A 25 9.15 -3.00 -28.96
CA ILE A 25 8.94 -4.32 -28.33
C ILE A 25 9.26 -5.44 -29.31
N SER A 26 9.78 -6.55 -28.77
CA SER A 26 10.00 -7.81 -29.45
C SER A 26 9.36 -8.95 -28.71
N THR A 27 9.33 -10.14 -29.29
CA THR A 27 8.90 -11.37 -28.60
C THR A 27 9.80 -11.72 -27.41
N ALA A 28 11.03 -11.19 -27.37
CA ALA A 28 12.00 -11.37 -26.28
C ALA A 28 11.86 -10.32 -25.17
N PHE A 29 10.99 -9.30 -25.33
CA PHE A 29 10.83 -8.17 -24.40
C PHE A 29 10.76 -8.59 -22.92
N ILE A 30 9.95 -9.61 -22.62
CA ILE A 30 9.78 -10.06 -21.21
C ILE A 30 11.08 -10.69 -20.70
N GLN A 31 11.78 -11.46 -21.52
CA GLN A 31 13.03 -12.10 -21.15
C GLN A 31 14.17 -11.07 -20.98
N GLU A 32 14.15 -10.00 -21.78
CA GLU A 32 15.16 -8.92 -21.73
C GLU A 32 14.97 -8.01 -20.52
N GLU A 33 13.73 -7.61 -20.22
CA GLU A 33 13.44 -6.62 -19.16
C GLU A 33 13.15 -7.25 -17.80
N TYR A 34 12.73 -8.52 -17.77
CA TYR A 34 12.38 -9.25 -16.54
C TYR A 34 13.02 -10.65 -16.52
N PRO A 35 14.37 -10.76 -16.63
CA PRO A 35 15.05 -12.07 -16.74
C PRO A 35 14.86 -12.95 -15.49
N GLU A 36 14.73 -12.34 -14.32
CA GLU A 36 14.53 -13.03 -13.04
C GLU A 36 13.06 -13.08 -12.60
N GLY A 37 12.13 -12.65 -13.48
CA GLY A 37 10.73 -12.55 -13.18
C GLY A 37 10.32 -11.17 -12.66
N PHE A 38 9.04 -11.05 -12.30
CA PHE A 38 8.44 -9.79 -11.86
C PHE A 38 8.09 -9.84 -10.36
N GLU A 39 8.79 -9.09 -9.55
CA GLU A 39 8.53 -8.97 -8.11
C GLU A 39 7.78 -7.67 -7.72
N GLY A 40 7.42 -6.85 -8.70
CA GLY A 40 6.76 -5.56 -8.53
C GLY A 40 7.55 -4.43 -9.20
N ALA A 41 6.84 -3.40 -9.63
CA ALA A 41 7.48 -2.24 -10.23
C ALA A 41 8.08 -1.33 -9.14
N PRO A 42 9.30 -0.81 -9.34
CA PRO A 42 9.87 0.19 -8.44
C PRO A 42 9.04 1.48 -8.53
N VAL A 43 8.91 2.16 -7.39
CA VAL A 43 8.24 3.46 -7.32
C VAL A 43 9.29 4.53 -7.09
N SER A 44 9.26 5.59 -7.90
CA SER A 44 10.15 6.73 -7.73
C SER A 44 9.88 7.45 -6.39
N GLU A 45 10.87 8.20 -5.90
CA GLU A 45 10.72 8.99 -4.66
C GLU A 45 9.54 9.96 -4.75
N ASP A 46 9.37 10.66 -5.88
CA ASP A 46 8.21 11.53 -6.12
C ASP A 46 6.90 10.75 -6.11
N GLY A 47 6.87 9.56 -6.71
CA GLY A 47 5.73 8.64 -6.66
C GLY A 47 5.38 8.22 -5.24
N MET A 48 6.37 7.90 -4.40
CA MET A 48 6.17 7.55 -2.99
C MET A 48 5.60 8.72 -2.21
N LYS A 49 6.09 9.95 -2.42
CA LYS A 49 5.56 11.18 -1.79
C LYS A 49 4.12 11.44 -2.21
N ARG A 50 3.78 11.27 -3.49
CA ARG A 50 2.39 11.40 -3.98
C ARG A 50 1.47 10.35 -3.35
N LEU A 51 1.91 9.11 -3.26
CA LEU A 51 1.14 8.05 -2.60
C LEU A 51 0.96 8.34 -1.11
N ALA A 52 2.00 8.86 -0.43
CA ALA A 52 1.93 9.25 0.97
C ALA A 52 0.92 10.38 1.19
N ALA A 53 0.95 11.42 0.35
CA ALA A 53 -0.01 12.52 0.42
C ALA A 53 -1.45 12.05 0.18
N ALA A 54 -1.67 11.22 -0.85
CA ALA A 54 -2.98 10.63 -1.13
C ALA A 54 -3.48 9.77 0.04
N ALA A 55 -2.61 8.92 0.61
CA ALA A 55 -2.96 8.07 1.75
C ALA A 55 -3.32 8.89 3.01
N ALA A 56 -2.61 9.98 3.27
CA ALA A 56 -2.91 10.89 4.36
C ALA A 56 -4.31 11.53 4.19
N ALA A 57 -4.61 12.05 3.00
CA ALA A 57 -5.93 12.62 2.70
C ALA A 57 -7.05 11.58 2.83
N MET A 58 -6.84 10.36 2.32
CA MET A 58 -7.80 9.26 2.45
C MET A 58 -8.02 8.87 3.93
N ASN A 59 -6.95 8.88 4.74
CA ASN A 59 -7.06 8.63 6.17
C ASN A 59 -7.90 9.70 6.86
N MET A 60 -7.75 10.98 6.50
CA MET A 60 -8.57 12.06 7.04
C MET A 60 -10.05 11.87 6.71
N ILE A 61 -10.38 11.40 5.52
CA ILE A 61 -11.76 11.05 5.13
C ILE A 61 -12.31 9.93 6.02
N VAL A 62 -11.51 8.89 6.30
CA VAL A 62 -11.90 7.77 7.18
C VAL A 62 -12.11 8.26 8.61
N GLU A 63 -11.15 9.01 9.14
CA GLU A 63 -11.18 9.53 10.52
C GLU A 63 -12.30 10.55 10.72
N GLY A 64 -12.51 11.46 9.75
CA GLY A 64 -13.60 12.43 9.77
C GLY A 64 -14.98 11.74 9.79
N ARG A 65 -15.15 10.68 8.97
CA ARG A 65 -16.35 9.87 9.00
C ARG A 65 -16.54 9.19 10.36
N ALA A 66 -15.47 8.62 10.94
CA ALA A 66 -15.52 7.97 12.24
C ALA A 66 -15.85 8.98 13.36
N ALA A 67 -15.34 10.20 13.27
CA ALA A 67 -15.64 11.28 14.22
C ALA A 67 -17.10 11.75 14.15
N GLY A 68 -17.74 11.65 12.98
CA GLY A 68 -19.14 12.02 12.76
C GLY A 68 -20.18 10.97 13.19
N ILE A 69 -19.77 9.80 13.72
CA ILE A 69 -20.71 8.77 14.17
C ILE A 69 -21.42 9.27 15.44
N SER A 70 -22.76 9.31 15.39
CA SER A 70 -23.60 9.67 16.54
C SER A 70 -23.63 8.57 17.60
N GLY A 71 -23.92 8.93 18.85
CA GLY A 71 -24.02 7.98 19.96
C GLY A 71 -22.71 7.67 20.69
N ALA A 72 -21.68 8.47 20.48
CA ALA A 72 -20.46 8.41 21.29
C ALA A 72 -20.78 8.64 22.77
N MET A 73 -20.35 7.72 23.64
CA MET A 73 -20.55 7.86 25.08
C MET A 73 -19.89 9.16 25.56
N ARG A 74 -20.63 9.95 26.38
CA ARG A 74 -20.20 11.23 26.96
C ARG A 74 -20.20 12.47 26.08
N ASN A 75 -20.91 12.46 24.93
CA ASN A 75 -21.07 13.65 24.08
C ASN A 75 -19.74 14.31 23.64
N HIS A 76 -18.65 13.53 23.55
CA HIS A 76 -17.35 13.99 23.08
C HIS A 76 -17.31 13.95 21.55
N SER A 77 -17.18 15.11 20.93
CA SER A 77 -16.75 15.19 19.54
C SER A 77 -15.28 14.75 19.46
N ARG A 78 -15.01 13.65 18.73
CA ARG A 78 -13.63 13.22 18.47
C ARG A 78 -12.96 14.24 17.57
N ARG A 79 -11.93 14.90 18.06
CA ARG A 79 -11.08 15.76 17.24
C ARG A 79 -10.07 14.89 16.51
N VAL A 80 -9.98 15.03 15.19
CA VAL A 80 -8.97 14.34 14.38
C VAL A 80 -7.69 15.17 14.41
N ASP A 81 -6.57 14.55 14.75
CA ASP A 81 -5.27 15.22 14.73
C ASP A 81 -4.83 15.43 13.27
N PRO A 82 -4.26 16.57 12.89
CA PRO A 82 -3.75 16.80 11.55
C PRO A 82 -2.40 16.13 11.27
N ASN A 83 -1.68 15.67 12.31
CA ASN A 83 -0.31 15.15 12.18
C ASN A 83 -0.30 13.64 12.13
N TRP A 84 0.30 13.09 11.08
CA TRP A 84 0.37 11.66 10.82
C TRP A 84 1.75 11.24 10.33
N VAL A 85 2.03 9.95 10.45
CA VAL A 85 3.19 9.31 9.83
C VAL A 85 2.67 8.27 8.84
N VAL A 86 2.98 8.46 7.57
CA VAL A 86 2.65 7.51 6.51
C VAL A 86 3.84 6.60 6.26
N ARG A 87 3.67 5.30 6.49
CA ARG A 87 4.67 4.28 6.18
C ARG A 87 4.29 3.55 4.91
N ILE A 88 5.24 3.45 3.98
CA ILE A 88 5.12 2.70 2.72
C ILE A 88 6.34 1.78 2.61
N GLY A 89 6.15 0.49 2.86
CA GLY A 89 7.28 -0.42 3.03
C GLY A 89 8.18 0.04 4.17
N GLU A 90 9.47 0.27 3.87
CA GLU A 90 10.46 0.76 4.83
C GLU A 90 10.49 2.30 4.93
N ALA A 91 9.93 3.01 3.95
CA ALA A 91 9.89 4.46 3.96
C ALA A 91 8.82 4.99 4.93
N ALA A 92 9.14 6.09 5.63
CA ALA A 92 8.24 6.78 6.52
C ALA A 92 8.26 8.28 6.23
N PHE A 93 7.07 8.88 6.14
CA PHE A 93 6.87 10.28 5.81
C PHE A 93 6.05 10.93 6.92
N GLU A 94 6.59 11.97 7.55
CA GLU A 94 5.83 12.82 8.46
C GLU A 94 4.98 13.77 7.63
N VAL A 95 3.68 13.79 7.90
CA VAL A 95 2.73 14.60 7.14
C VAL A 95 1.83 15.39 8.06
N GLN A 96 1.49 16.59 7.63
CA GLN A 96 0.45 17.42 8.25
C GLN A 96 -0.65 17.66 7.22
N THR A 97 -1.90 17.44 7.62
CA THR A 97 -3.08 17.55 6.75
C THR A 97 -3.95 18.72 7.16
N LEU A 98 -4.46 19.45 6.19
CA LEU A 98 -5.43 20.53 6.38
C LEU A 98 -6.52 20.40 5.33
N GLU A 99 -7.77 20.34 5.75
CA GLU A 99 -8.91 20.41 4.82
C GLU A 99 -9.10 21.84 4.36
N THR A 100 -9.27 22.03 3.05
CA THR A 100 -9.51 23.33 2.45
C THR A 100 -11.02 23.57 2.26
N ASP A 101 -11.44 24.83 2.13
CA ASP A 101 -12.86 25.23 2.04
C ASP A 101 -13.60 24.62 0.86
N ASP A 102 -12.87 24.20 -0.19
CA ASP A 102 -13.40 23.55 -1.38
C ASP A 102 -13.41 22.01 -1.30
N GLY A 103 -13.09 21.45 -0.14
CA GLY A 103 -13.12 20.01 0.13
C GLY A 103 -11.91 19.24 -0.40
N ALA A 104 -10.85 19.93 -0.82
CA ALA A 104 -9.56 19.34 -1.08
C ALA A 104 -8.73 19.25 0.22
N TRP A 105 -7.58 18.60 0.13
CA TRP A 105 -6.64 18.45 1.25
C TRP A 105 -5.30 19.07 0.89
N ASP A 106 -4.81 19.96 1.73
CA ASP A 106 -3.42 20.39 1.71
C ASP A 106 -2.61 19.46 2.62
N VAL A 107 -1.69 18.72 2.04
CA VAL A 107 -0.80 17.80 2.76
C VAL A 107 0.62 18.34 2.69
N THR A 108 1.16 18.71 3.83
CA THR A 108 2.56 19.14 3.95
C THR A 108 3.43 17.94 4.25
N LEU A 109 4.43 17.70 3.41
CA LEU A 109 5.38 16.59 3.47
C LEU A 109 6.76 17.12 3.05
N ASP A 110 7.80 16.87 3.85
CA ASP A 110 9.16 17.39 3.62
C ASP A 110 9.22 18.91 3.38
N GLY A 111 8.38 19.68 4.07
CA GLY A 111 8.28 21.15 3.90
C GLY A 111 7.56 21.59 2.61
N LEU A 112 7.17 20.68 1.75
CA LEU A 112 6.41 20.93 0.53
C LEU A 112 4.92 20.70 0.75
N ARG A 113 4.08 21.58 0.21
CA ARG A 113 2.63 21.44 0.24
C ARG A 113 2.15 20.74 -1.03
N TRP A 114 1.42 19.65 -0.83
CA TRP A 114 0.79 18.85 -1.87
C TRP A 114 -0.72 19.02 -1.77
N ARG A 115 -1.32 19.63 -2.78
CA ARG A 115 -2.77 19.66 -2.87
C ARG A 115 -3.28 18.31 -3.36
N VAL A 116 -4.22 17.74 -2.61
CA VAL A 116 -4.84 16.45 -2.92
C VAL A 116 -6.35 16.65 -3.11
N GLU A 117 -6.82 16.33 -4.29
CA GLU A 117 -8.23 16.30 -4.65
C GLU A 117 -8.63 14.86 -4.91
N THR A 118 -9.70 14.38 -4.29
CA THR A 118 -10.18 13.01 -4.48
C THR A 118 -11.66 12.89 -4.18
N ASP A 119 -12.33 12.04 -4.94
CA ASP A 119 -13.71 11.63 -4.71
C ASP A 119 -13.81 10.29 -3.95
N TRP A 120 -12.67 9.73 -3.58
CA TRP A 120 -12.61 8.44 -2.90
C TRP A 120 -13.35 8.45 -1.56
N ARG A 121 -14.04 7.37 -1.29
CA ARG A 121 -14.72 7.12 -0.02
C ARG A 121 -14.46 5.69 0.47
N PRO A 122 -14.49 5.43 1.78
CA PRO A 122 -14.38 4.08 2.33
C PRO A 122 -15.37 3.12 1.67
N GLY A 123 -14.84 1.99 1.18
CA GLY A 123 -15.60 1.00 0.40
C GLY A 123 -15.34 1.06 -1.11
N MET A 124 -14.81 2.15 -1.64
CA MET A 124 -14.36 2.20 -3.03
C MET A 124 -13.00 1.50 -3.16
N THR A 125 -12.93 0.52 -4.07
CA THR A 125 -11.69 -0.22 -4.33
C THR A 125 -10.73 0.53 -5.24
N LEU A 126 -11.22 1.51 -6.00
CA LEU A 126 -10.43 2.35 -6.88
C LEU A 126 -10.40 3.78 -6.34
N ALA A 127 -9.21 4.25 -6.00
CA ALA A 127 -8.98 5.63 -5.62
C ALA A 127 -8.48 6.42 -6.82
N ARG A 128 -9.21 7.48 -7.16
CA ARG A 128 -8.77 8.51 -8.10
C ARG A 128 -8.47 9.75 -7.32
N ALA A 129 -7.31 10.34 -7.56
CA ALA A 129 -6.88 11.57 -6.92
C ALA A 129 -6.08 12.42 -7.90
N THR A 130 -6.06 13.73 -7.68
CA THR A 130 -5.07 14.63 -8.25
C THR A 130 -4.15 15.07 -7.11
N VAL A 131 -2.85 14.80 -7.22
CA VAL A 131 -1.87 15.09 -6.19
C VAL A 131 -0.81 16.03 -6.75
N GLY A 132 -0.79 17.27 -6.27
CA GLY A 132 0.11 18.30 -6.81
C GLY A 132 -0.07 18.49 -8.31
N GLY A 133 -1.32 18.49 -8.81
CA GLY A 133 -1.66 18.65 -10.22
C GLY A 133 -1.46 17.39 -11.10
N VAL A 134 -0.98 16.28 -10.53
CA VAL A 134 -0.77 15.03 -11.28
C VAL A 134 -1.85 14.00 -10.92
N ALA A 135 -2.49 13.43 -11.94
CA ALA A 135 -3.50 12.39 -11.77
C ALA A 135 -2.87 11.10 -11.24
N LEU A 136 -3.50 10.53 -10.21
CA LEU A 136 -3.14 9.28 -9.57
C LEU A 136 -4.37 8.39 -9.51
N THR A 137 -4.24 7.17 -10.04
CA THR A 137 -5.30 6.15 -9.91
C THR A 137 -4.67 4.90 -9.35
N ALA A 138 -5.14 4.48 -8.18
CA ALA A 138 -4.63 3.30 -7.49
C ALA A 138 -5.77 2.38 -7.03
N LYS A 139 -5.52 1.08 -7.01
CA LYS A 139 -6.41 0.13 -6.34
C LYS A 139 -6.06 0.11 -4.86
N VAL A 140 -7.06 0.33 -4.03
CA VAL A 140 -6.92 0.40 -2.57
C VAL A 140 -7.77 -0.69 -1.93
N SER A 141 -7.16 -1.45 -1.03
CA SER A 141 -7.85 -2.44 -0.22
C SER A 141 -7.52 -2.16 1.24
N LEU A 142 -8.51 -1.71 1.99
CA LEU A 142 -8.37 -1.48 3.43
C LEU A 142 -8.32 -2.82 4.16
N GLY A 143 -7.43 -2.95 5.13
CA GLY A 143 -7.26 -4.14 5.95
C GLY A 143 -6.86 -3.79 7.38
N THR A 144 -6.75 -4.81 8.23
CA THR A 144 -6.32 -4.64 9.60
C THR A 144 -4.88 -4.11 9.64
N GLY A 145 -4.71 -2.92 10.20
CA GLY A 145 -3.39 -2.29 10.37
C GLY A 145 -2.83 -1.62 9.12
N GLY A 146 -3.69 -1.19 8.18
CA GLY A 146 -3.29 -0.38 7.04
C GLY A 146 -4.06 -0.69 5.76
N ALA A 147 -3.54 -0.24 4.64
CA ALA A 147 -4.07 -0.46 3.31
C ALA A 147 -3.05 -1.17 2.42
N ARG A 148 -3.53 -1.95 1.47
CA ARG A 148 -2.76 -2.44 0.34
C ARG A 148 -3.08 -1.56 -0.86
N VAL A 149 -2.05 -0.93 -1.41
CA VAL A 149 -2.17 0.00 -2.53
C VAL A 149 -1.43 -0.57 -3.72
N ARG A 150 -2.13 -0.73 -4.85
CA ARG A 150 -1.55 -1.17 -6.12
C ARG A 150 -1.58 -0.02 -7.10
N TRP A 151 -0.41 0.37 -7.56
CA TRP A 151 -0.23 1.51 -8.43
C TRP A 151 0.90 1.25 -9.43
N ARG A 152 0.61 1.35 -10.74
CA ARG A 152 1.59 1.20 -11.83
C ARG A 152 2.48 -0.05 -11.73
N GLY A 153 1.89 -1.18 -11.34
CA GLY A 153 2.62 -2.44 -11.15
C GLY A 153 3.25 -2.63 -9.78
N ALA A 154 3.36 -1.60 -8.96
CA ALA A 154 3.76 -1.74 -7.56
C ALA A 154 2.61 -2.27 -6.70
N ASP A 155 2.94 -3.07 -5.69
CA ASP A 155 2.01 -3.59 -4.69
C ASP A 155 2.54 -3.27 -3.29
N LEU A 156 1.99 -2.25 -2.68
CA LEU A 156 2.56 -1.60 -1.51
C LEU A 156 1.64 -1.75 -0.29
N ARG A 157 2.24 -2.04 0.85
CA ARG A 157 1.58 -1.89 2.14
C ARG A 157 1.74 -0.46 2.64
N VAL A 158 0.63 0.20 2.89
CA VAL A 158 0.59 1.58 3.36
C VAL A 158 -0.08 1.62 4.73
N GLN A 159 0.55 2.27 5.68
CA GLN A 159 0.03 2.49 7.02
C GLN A 159 0.02 3.98 7.31
N VAL A 160 -1.09 4.50 7.81
CA VAL A 160 -1.17 5.87 8.32
C VAL A 160 -1.33 5.77 9.83
N LEU A 161 -0.34 6.27 10.54
CA LEU A 161 -0.17 6.09 11.97
C LEU A 161 -0.12 7.46 12.66
N THR A 162 -0.61 7.53 13.88
CA THR A 162 -0.27 8.70 14.72
C THR A 162 1.23 8.70 15.02
N PRO A 163 1.85 9.86 15.33
CA PRO A 163 3.27 9.91 15.69
C PRO A 163 3.64 8.92 16.80
N ARG A 164 2.76 8.77 17.80
CA ARG A 164 2.98 7.82 18.89
C ARG A 164 2.91 6.35 18.43
N GLN A 165 1.98 6.02 17.55
CA GLN A 165 1.90 4.67 16.97
C GLN A 165 3.13 4.36 16.11
N ALA A 166 3.62 5.32 15.33
CA ALA A 166 4.82 5.16 14.52
C ALA A 166 6.07 4.91 15.39
N GLU A 167 6.23 5.67 16.48
CA GLU A 167 7.31 5.47 17.46
C GLU A 167 7.27 4.06 18.07
N LEU A 168 6.09 3.59 18.47
CA LEU A 168 5.93 2.25 19.04
C LEU A 168 6.15 1.16 18.00
N ALA A 169 5.65 1.35 16.78
CA ALA A 169 5.84 0.41 15.68
C ALA A 169 7.32 0.24 15.29
N ALA A 170 8.11 1.31 15.40
CA ALA A 170 9.57 1.25 15.15
C ALA A 170 10.33 0.38 16.19
N ARG A 171 9.75 0.18 17.36
CA ARG A 171 10.33 -0.66 18.43
C ARG A 171 9.87 -2.12 18.34
N MET A 172 8.90 -2.43 17.49
CA MET A 172 8.41 -3.82 17.35
C MET A 172 9.46 -4.65 16.61
N PRO A 173 9.82 -5.83 17.16
CA PRO A 173 10.72 -6.73 16.46
C PRO A 173 10.08 -7.23 15.16
N VAL A 174 10.87 -7.24 14.08
CA VAL A 174 10.45 -7.87 12.83
C VAL A 174 10.41 -9.38 13.07
N LYS A 175 9.22 -9.98 12.97
CA LYS A 175 9.09 -11.44 13.05
C LYS A 175 9.69 -12.03 11.79
N ALA A 176 10.85 -12.69 11.91
CA ALA A 176 11.40 -13.47 10.83
C ALA A 176 10.41 -14.57 10.42
N ALA A 177 10.26 -14.80 9.13
CA ALA A 177 9.53 -15.97 8.65
C ALA A 177 10.21 -17.23 9.20
N ALA A 178 9.41 -18.21 9.62
CA ALA A 178 9.97 -19.50 10.04
C ALA A 178 10.73 -20.11 8.85
N ASP A 179 11.97 -20.51 9.09
CA ASP A 179 12.72 -21.27 8.09
C ASP A 179 12.09 -22.67 7.97
N THR A 180 11.37 -22.87 6.86
CA THR A 180 10.74 -24.14 6.53
C THR A 180 11.51 -24.90 5.46
N SER A 181 12.72 -24.48 5.11
CA SER A 181 13.54 -25.11 4.06
C SER A 181 13.86 -26.58 4.35
N LYS A 182 13.88 -26.98 5.61
CA LYS A 182 14.10 -28.35 6.08
C LYS A 182 12.82 -29.08 6.49
N MET A 183 11.65 -28.53 6.17
CA MET A 183 10.36 -29.10 6.53
C MET A 183 9.58 -29.45 5.28
N LEU A 184 9.16 -30.70 5.16
CA LEU A 184 8.17 -31.12 4.17
C LEU A 184 6.78 -30.79 4.73
N LEU A 185 6.20 -29.67 4.24
CA LEU A 185 4.86 -29.24 4.67
C LEU A 185 3.79 -29.82 3.75
N CYS A 186 2.81 -30.48 4.34
CA CYS A 186 1.64 -30.95 3.60
C CYS A 186 0.75 -29.72 3.25
N PRO A 187 0.39 -29.50 1.97
CA PRO A 187 -0.43 -28.35 1.55
C PRO A 187 -1.91 -28.49 1.98
N MET A 188 -2.32 -29.71 2.37
CA MET A 188 -3.68 -29.99 2.81
C MET A 188 -3.67 -30.81 4.10
N PRO A 189 -4.65 -30.64 5.00
CA PRO A 189 -4.81 -31.51 6.17
C PRO A 189 -4.94 -32.97 5.71
N GLY A 190 -4.13 -33.85 6.24
CA GLY A 190 -4.14 -35.29 5.89
C GLY A 190 -3.58 -36.14 7.01
N LEU A 191 -3.81 -37.45 6.90
CA LEU A 191 -3.24 -38.45 7.80
C LEU A 191 -1.89 -38.92 7.25
N VAL A 192 -0.86 -38.91 8.09
CA VAL A 192 0.44 -39.53 7.76
C VAL A 192 0.26 -41.05 7.85
N VAL A 193 0.34 -41.72 6.70
CA VAL A 193 0.15 -43.17 6.59
C VAL A 193 1.46 -43.90 6.88
N SER A 194 2.56 -43.38 6.37
CA SER A 194 3.89 -43.96 6.61
C SER A 194 4.98 -42.91 6.42
N VAL A 195 6.10 -43.10 7.09
CA VAL A 195 7.33 -42.33 6.88
C VAL A 195 8.40 -43.31 6.46
N ALA A 196 8.93 -43.16 5.24
CA ALA A 196 9.87 -44.10 4.62
C ALA A 196 11.34 -43.74 4.91
N VAL A 197 11.62 -42.67 5.62
CA VAL A 197 12.95 -42.17 5.94
C VAL A 197 13.16 -42.12 7.44
N ALA A 198 14.39 -42.35 7.89
CA ALA A 198 14.79 -42.21 9.29
C ALA A 198 15.71 -40.99 9.46
N GLU A 199 15.90 -40.57 10.70
CA GLU A 199 16.81 -39.46 11.01
C GLU A 199 18.25 -39.83 10.63
N GLY A 200 18.83 -39.05 9.71
CA GLY A 200 20.18 -39.27 9.17
C GLY A 200 20.23 -39.91 7.79
N ASP A 201 19.11 -40.29 7.20
CA ASP A 201 19.04 -40.75 5.80
C ASP A 201 19.27 -39.57 4.84
N GLU A 202 20.05 -39.80 3.76
CA GLU A 202 20.30 -38.88 2.65
C GLU A 202 19.45 -39.20 1.40
#